data_af554895788404b0e532a09292faea33
#
_entry.id   af554895788404b0e532a09292faea33
#
_cell.length_a   1.000
_cell.length_b   1.000
_cell.length_c   1.000
_cell.angle_alpha   90.00
_cell.angle_beta   90.00
_cell.angle_gamma   90.00
#
_symmetry.space_group_name_H-M   'P 1'
#
loop_
_entity.id
_entity.type
_entity.pdbx_description
1 polymer ?
#
loop_
_entity_poly.entity_id
_entity_poly.type
_entity_poly.pdbx_seq_one_letter_code
_entity_poly.pdbx_strand_id
1 'polypeptide(L)'
;MDYNFVIFGSDGGFYKTAYSDIMELNSVIYRESLWGVNNKITALIYKLYHTSRLPNRHLPFKNLLYRAISDFHFSDNRPVCFLSFGRNIHEKTYPFLFYLKRNYPDAKFAIYYQDLIATHPHTDINWIKQHFDLVLSYDYNDAERYGILYYPTPYSSIPVETGIGTEKDLYFLGATKNRFTEIIEAYESCTQNGLKCDFNLVGVPGKQQVYKDDIHYIKSMPYRENLSRASRSKCLLEILQKNAKGYTPRM
;
A
#
# COMPACT_ATOMS: atom_id res chain seq x y z
N MET A 1 21.35 -10.23 -5.90
CA MET A 1 20.07 -10.73 -5.32
C MET A 1 20.02 -12.24 -5.53
N ASP A 2 19.64 -12.97 -4.50
CA ASP A 2 19.64 -14.45 -4.55
C ASP A 2 18.30 -15.02 -5.04
N TYR A 3 17.29 -14.17 -5.25
CA TYR A 3 15.94 -14.51 -5.68
C TYR A 3 15.48 -13.65 -6.85
N ASN A 4 14.59 -14.23 -7.65
CA ASN A 4 13.68 -13.48 -8.50
C ASN A 4 12.42 -13.14 -7.70
N PHE A 5 11.84 -11.97 -7.88
CA PHE A 5 10.69 -11.51 -7.10
C PHE A 5 9.44 -11.36 -7.96
N VAL A 6 8.33 -11.89 -7.47
CA VAL A 6 6.99 -11.55 -7.97
C VAL A 6 6.29 -10.75 -6.88
N ILE A 7 6.04 -9.48 -7.13
CA ILE A 7 5.40 -8.58 -6.18
C ILE A 7 3.94 -8.38 -6.56
N PHE A 8 3.04 -8.81 -5.69
CA PHE A 8 1.60 -8.59 -5.80
C PHE A 8 1.21 -7.29 -5.09
N GLY A 9 1.27 -6.19 -5.83
CA GLY A 9 0.98 -4.86 -5.34
C GLY A 9 -0.50 -4.48 -5.44
N SER A 10 -0.74 -3.23 -5.77
CA SER A 10 -2.06 -2.66 -6.00
C SER A 10 -2.03 -1.78 -7.26
N ASP A 11 -3.19 -1.58 -7.87
CA ASP A 11 -3.40 -0.77 -9.08
C ASP A 11 -3.35 0.76 -8.83
N GLY A 12 -3.02 1.18 -7.62
CA GLY A 12 -2.90 2.60 -7.28
C GLY A 12 -1.62 3.25 -7.81
N GLY A 13 -1.73 4.48 -8.31
CA GLY A 13 -0.58 5.29 -8.76
C GLY A 13 0.51 5.47 -7.70
N PHE A 14 0.17 5.33 -6.41
CA PHE A 14 1.11 5.29 -5.31
C PHE A 14 2.18 4.21 -5.50
N TYR A 15 1.78 2.95 -5.72
CA TYR A 15 2.72 1.84 -5.82
C TYR A 15 3.66 1.96 -7.01
N LYS A 16 3.12 2.39 -8.17
CA LYS A 16 3.94 2.61 -9.37
C LYS A 16 5.03 3.64 -9.16
N THR A 17 4.75 4.65 -8.36
CA THR A 17 5.71 5.70 -8.07
C THR A 17 6.64 5.31 -6.91
N ALA A 18 6.07 4.80 -5.81
CA ALA A 18 6.84 4.48 -4.61
C ALA A 18 7.80 3.30 -4.78
N TYR A 19 7.57 2.43 -5.78
CA TYR A 19 8.41 1.25 -6.05
C TYR A 19 9.00 1.25 -7.46
N SER A 20 9.11 2.42 -8.12
CA SER A 20 9.62 2.52 -9.48
C SER A 20 11.01 1.87 -9.65
N ASP A 21 11.94 2.15 -8.75
CA ASP A 21 13.30 1.61 -8.81
C ASP A 21 13.33 0.07 -8.73
N ILE A 22 12.43 -0.51 -7.93
CA ILE A 22 12.32 -1.96 -7.81
C ILE A 22 11.72 -2.57 -9.07
N MET A 23 10.74 -1.90 -9.69
CA MET A 23 10.08 -2.37 -10.91
C MET A 23 11.00 -2.37 -12.14
N GLU A 24 12.07 -1.58 -12.14
CA GLU A 24 13.06 -1.53 -13.21
C GLU A 24 14.06 -2.68 -13.17
N LEU A 25 14.08 -3.46 -12.08
CA LEU A 25 15.01 -4.58 -11.94
C LEU A 25 14.55 -5.78 -12.77
N ASN A 26 15.43 -6.35 -13.59
CA ASN A 26 15.16 -7.54 -14.40
C ASN A 26 14.76 -8.78 -13.57
N SER A 27 15.09 -8.79 -12.29
CA SER A 27 14.72 -9.85 -11.33
C SER A 27 13.38 -9.63 -10.65
N VAL A 28 12.60 -8.61 -11.06
CA VAL A 28 11.33 -8.27 -10.44
C VAL A 28 10.21 -8.25 -11.47
N ILE A 29 9.16 -9.01 -11.18
CA ILE A 29 7.87 -8.93 -11.89
C ILE A 29 6.88 -8.28 -10.93
N TYR A 30 6.46 -7.05 -11.23
CA TYR A 30 5.41 -6.37 -10.48
C TYR A 30 4.04 -6.64 -11.12
N ARG A 31 3.08 -7.05 -10.31
CA ARG A 31 1.67 -7.19 -10.68
C ARG A 31 0.84 -6.17 -9.90
N GLU A 32 0.08 -5.34 -10.60
CA GLU A 32 -0.75 -4.28 -9.99
C GLU A 32 -1.85 -4.81 -9.06
N SER A 33 -2.08 -6.10 -9.11
CA SER A 33 -2.94 -6.85 -8.19
C SER A 33 -2.60 -8.32 -8.31
N LEU A 34 -3.11 -9.16 -7.41
CA LEU A 34 -3.12 -10.62 -7.59
C LEU A 34 -3.72 -11.04 -8.95
N TRP A 35 -4.33 -10.10 -9.63
CA TRP A 35 -5.17 -10.25 -10.81
C TRP A 35 -4.54 -9.77 -12.13
N GLY A 36 -3.29 -9.44 -12.18
CA GLY A 36 -2.58 -8.87 -13.36
C GLY A 36 -2.71 -9.68 -14.63
N VAL A 37 -3.95 -9.91 -15.06
CA VAL A 37 -4.28 -10.60 -16.29
C VAL A 37 -4.46 -9.56 -17.38
N ASN A 38 -3.78 -9.73 -18.50
CA ASN A 38 -3.92 -8.86 -19.67
C ASN A 38 -5.34 -8.91 -20.29
N ASN A 39 -6.17 -9.87 -19.92
CA ASN A 39 -7.54 -10.01 -20.38
C ASN A 39 -8.53 -9.42 -19.36
N LYS A 40 -9.21 -8.34 -19.73
CA LYS A 40 -10.17 -7.62 -18.88
C LYS A 40 -11.31 -8.50 -18.34
N ILE A 41 -11.79 -9.47 -19.14
CA ILE A 41 -12.89 -10.37 -18.74
C ILE A 41 -12.40 -11.33 -17.65
N THR A 42 -11.25 -11.95 -17.86
CA THR A 42 -10.64 -12.86 -16.87
C THR A 42 -10.30 -12.12 -15.58
N ALA A 43 -9.77 -10.89 -15.67
CA ALA A 43 -9.51 -10.03 -14.52
C ALA A 43 -10.79 -9.70 -13.74
N LEU A 44 -11.89 -9.39 -14.44
CA LEU A 44 -13.18 -9.11 -13.80
C LEU A 44 -13.74 -10.35 -13.08
N ILE A 45 -13.74 -11.51 -13.74
CA ILE A 45 -14.21 -12.78 -13.14
C ILE A 45 -13.40 -13.10 -11.89
N TYR A 46 -12.08 -12.99 -11.97
CA TYR A 46 -11.20 -13.25 -10.85
C TYR A 46 -11.43 -12.26 -9.71
N LYS A 47 -11.53 -10.95 -10.02
CA LYS A 47 -11.83 -9.91 -9.04
C LYS A 47 -13.16 -10.17 -8.32
N LEU A 48 -14.21 -10.52 -9.05
CA LEU A 48 -15.52 -10.84 -8.47
C LEU A 48 -15.44 -12.08 -7.57
N TYR A 49 -14.71 -13.10 -7.97
CA TYR A 49 -14.54 -14.30 -7.17
C TYR A 49 -13.73 -14.07 -5.90
N HIS A 50 -12.63 -13.33 -5.99
CA HIS A 50 -11.70 -13.14 -4.89
C HIS A 50 -11.98 -11.92 -4.00
N THR A 51 -13.01 -11.11 -4.31
CA THR A 51 -13.38 -10.01 -3.41
C THR A 51 -13.87 -10.53 -2.06
N SER A 52 -13.37 -9.96 -0.97
CA SER A 52 -13.83 -10.26 0.39
C SER A 52 -15.30 -9.84 0.65
N ARG A 53 -15.82 -8.94 -0.20
CA ARG A 53 -17.18 -8.38 -0.05
C ARG A 53 -18.31 -9.32 -0.51
N LEU A 54 -18.01 -10.35 -1.29
CA LEU A 54 -19.00 -11.29 -1.78
C LEU A 54 -18.90 -12.64 -1.05
N PRO A 55 -20.01 -13.39 -0.93
CA PRO A 55 -19.99 -14.74 -0.36
C PRO A 55 -18.96 -15.63 -1.07
N ASN A 56 -18.40 -16.59 -0.33
CA ASN A 56 -17.50 -17.57 -0.91
C ASN A 56 -18.25 -18.43 -1.93
N ARG A 57 -17.81 -18.41 -3.20
CA ARG A 57 -18.42 -19.16 -4.29
C ARG A 57 -17.40 -20.10 -4.92
N HIS A 58 -17.85 -21.25 -5.34
CA HIS A 58 -17.00 -22.14 -6.12
C HIS A 58 -16.78 -21.58 -7.53
N LEU A 59 -15.54 -21.41 -7.95
CA LEU A 59 -15.18 -21.00 -9.30
C LEU A 59 -14.86 -22.26 -10.12
N PRO A 60 -15.68 -22.63 -11.11
CA PRO A 60 -15.34 -23.72 -12.02
C PRO A 60 -14.05 -23.34 -12.79
N PHE A 61 -13.26 -24.36 -13.11
CA PHE A 61 -12.00 -24.19 -13.88
C PHE A 61 -10.98 -23.22 -13.28
N LYS A 62 -11.01 -23.01 -11.95
CA LYS A 62 -10.11 -22.08 -11.24
C LYS A 62 -8.63 -22.34 -11.54
N ASN A 63 -8.21 -23.59 -11.78
CA ASN A 63 -6.83 -23.92 -12.09
C ASN A 63 -6.38 -23.37 -13.46
N LEU A 64 -7.25 -23.30 -14.45
CA LEU A 64 -6.95 -22.66 -15.73
C LEU A 64 -6.74 -21.15 -15.55
N LEU A 65 -7.58 -20.52 -14.74
CA LEU A 65 -7.42 -19.13 -14.38
C LEU A 65 -6.11 -18.90 -13.62
N TYR A 66 -5.81 -19.73 -12.62
CA TYR A 66 -4.58 -19.63 -11.83
C TYR A 66 -3.34 -19.79 -12.71
N ARG A 67 -3.36 -20.73 -13.65
CA ARG A 67 -2.28 -20.91 -14.63
C ARG A 67 -2.08 -19.64 -15.46
N ALA A 68 -3.16 -19.03 -15.97
CA ALA A 68 -3.08 -17.82 -16.79
C ALA A 68 -2.52 -16.60 -16.04
N ILE A 69 -2.77 -16.48 -14.71
CA ILE A 69 -2.28 -15.37 -13.90
C ILE A 69 -0.92 -15.63 -13.27
N SER A 70 -0.44 -16.86 -13.22
CA SER A 70 0.84 -17.26 -12.63
C SER A 70 1.91 -17.58 -13.68
N ASP A 71 1.76 -17.07 -14.90
CA ASP A 71 2.75 -17.19 -15.95
C ASP A 71 3.84 -16.13 -15.75
N PHE A 72 4.89 -16.52 -15.02
CA PHE A 72 6.03 -15.67 -14.69
C PHE A 72 7.28 -16.17 -15.40
N HIS A 73 7.88 -15.29 -16.19
CA HIS A 73 9.10 -15.59 -16.93
C HIS A 73 10.25 -14.71 -16.44
N PHE A 74 11.32 -15.35 -16.01
CA PHE A 74 12.57 -14.71 -15.63
C PHE A 74 13.67 -15.12 -16.60
N SER A 75 14.69 -14.29 -16.74
CA SER A 75 15.84 -14.53 -17.61
C SER A 75 16.83 -15.58 -17.06
N ASP A 76 16.67 -15.95 -15.81
CA ASP A 76 17.53 -16.91 -15.10
C ASP A 76 16.73 -17.87 -14.21
N ASN A 77 17.41 -18.87 -13.66
CA ASN A 77 16.82 -19.96 -12.86
C ASN A 77 16.92 -19.74 -11.35
N ARG A 78 17.10 -18.50 -10.88
CA ARG A 78 17.08 -18.24 -9.43
C ARG A 78 15.73 -18.60 -8.84
N PRO A 79 15.69 -19.03 -7.56
CA PRO A 79 14.43 -19.31 -6.90
C PRO A 79 13.54 -18.06 -6.84
N VAL A 80 12.23 -18.27 -6.82
CA VAL A 80 11.25 -17.16 -6.81
C VAL A 80 10.86 -16.83 -5.37
N CYS A 81 10.77 -15.53 -5.07
CA CYS A 81 10.13 -15.03 -3.87
C CYS A 81 8.83 -14.30 -4.24
N PHE A 82 7.70 -14.79 -3.75
CA PHE A 82 6.41 -14.13 -3.88
C PHE A 82 6.19 -13.17 -2.72
N LEU A 83 6.13 -11.87 -2.99
CA LEU A 83 5.83 -10.84 -2.02
C LEU A 83 4.39 -10.33 -2.21
N SER A 84 3.59 -10.46 -1.18
CA SER A 84 2.21 -9.96 -1.14
C SER A 84 2.05 -8.84 -0.13
N PHE A 85 1.12 -7.92 -0.38
CA PHE A 85 0.71 -6.95 0.63
C PHE A 85 -0.49 -7.47 1.42
N GLY A 86 -0.54 -7.15 2.73
CA GLY A 86 -1.49 -7.72 3.67
C GLY A 86 -2.96 -7.66 3.23
N ARG A 87 -3.37 -6.55 2.58
CA ARG A 87 -4.73 -6.38 2.04
C ARG A 87 -5.14 -7.37 0.96
N ASN A 88 -4.17 -8.02 0.31
CA ASN A 88 -4.40 -8.94 -0.78
C ASN A 88 -4.60 -10.38 -0.32
N ILE A 89 -4.35 -10.67 0.96
CA ILE A 89 -4.39 -12.03 1.50
C ILE A 89 -5.58 -12.17 2.45
N HIS A 90 -6.51 -13.02 2.06
CA HIS A 90 -7.71 -13.37 2.80
C HIS A 90 -8.20 -14.76 2.34
N GLU A 91 -9.14 -15.37 3.03
CA GLU A 91 -9.61 -16.75 2.81
C GLU A 91 -9.86 -17.13 1.34
N LYS A 92 -10.42 -16.22 0.53
CA LYS A 92 -10.71 -16.49 -0.88
C LYS A 92 -9.45 -16.50 -1.76
N THR A 93 -8.34 -15.91 -1.30
CA THR A 93 -7.07 -15.91 -2.02
C THR A 93 -6.18 -17.08 -1.63
N TYR A 94 -6.45 -17.76 -0.51
CA TYR A 94 -5.69 -18.96 -0.07
C TYR A 94 -5.60 -20.04 -1.14
N PRO A 95 -6.66 -20.40 -1.90
CA PRO A 95 -6.54 -21.39 -2.97
C PRO A 95 -5.52 -21.03 -4.04
N PHE A 96 -5.35 -19.74 -4.36
CA PHE A 96 -4.32 -19.29 -5.29
C PHE A 96 -2.92 -19.38 -4.67
N LEU A 97 -2.76 -19.01 -3.42
CA LEU A 97 -1.51 -19.19 -2.69
C LEU A 97 -1.06 -20.67 -2.68
N PHE A 98 -1.98 -21.60 -2.39
CA PHE A 98 -1.69 -23.03 -2.44
C PHE A 98 -1.39 -23.53 -3.85
N TYR A 99 -2.02 -22.94 -4.87
CA TYR A 99 -1.68 -23.22 -6.25
C TYR A 99 -0.24 -22.80 -6.57
N LEU A 100 0.18 -21.59 -6.15
CA LEU A 100 1.55 -21.12 -6.32
C LEU A 100 2.55 -22.03 -5.59
N LYS A 101 2.29 -22.37 -4.33
CA LYS A 101 3.17 -23.26 -3.54
C LYS A 101 3.38 -24.63 -4.21
N ARG A 102 2.34 -25.18 -4.82
CA ARG A 102 2.44 -26.46 -5.52
C ARG A 102 3.21 -26.38 -6.84
N ASN A 103 3.11 -25.25 -7.57
CA ASN A 103 3.78 -25.09 -8.86
C ASN A 103 5.18 -24.48 -8.74
N TYR A 104 5.51 -23.89 -7.60
CA TYR A 104 6.81 -23.31 -7.28
C TYR A 104 7.27 -23.83 -5.91
N PRO A 105 7.66 -25.14 -5.79
CA PRO A 105 7.93 -25.77 -4.51
C PRO A 105 9.12 -25.16 -3.76
N ASP A 106 10.11 -24.63 -4.49
CA ASP A 106 11.31 -24.01 -3.94
C ASP A 106 11.13 -22.50 -3.68
N ALA A 107 9.95 -21.95 -3.99
CA ALA A 107 9.70 -20.52 -3.81
C ALA A 107 9.54 -20.14 -2.33
N LYS A 108 9.96 -18.92 -2.02
CA LYS A 108 9.67 -18.27 -0.74
C LYS A 108 8.44 -17.39 -0.83
N PHE A 109 7.72 -17.30 0.27
CA PHE A 109 6.49 -16.51 0.38
C PHE A 109 6.65 -15.47 1.47
N ALA A 110 6.58 -14.20 1.10
CA ALA A 110 6.66 -13.08 2.00
C ALA A 110 5.35 -12.27 1.97
N ILE A 111 4.98 -11.73 3.12
CA ILE A 111 3.87 -10.79 3.24
C ILE A 111 4.31 -9.55 4.00
N TYR A 112 3.92 -8.38 3.49
CA TYR A 112 4.23 -7.09 4.09
C TYR A 112 2.96 -6.29 4.38
N TYR A 113 2.78 -5.94 5.63
CA TYR A 113 1.69 -5.09 6.11
C TYR A 113 2.12 -3.63 6.08
N GLN A 114 1.48 -2.83 5.23
CA GLN A 114 1.69 -1.38 5.05
C GLN A 114 0.65 -0.52 5.77
N ASP A 115 -0.31 -1.15 6.41
CA ASP A 115 -1.29 -0.59 7.32
C ASP A 115 -1.29 -1.42 8.60
N LEU A 116 -1.84 -0.88 9.70
CA LEU A 116 -2.00 -1.64 10.94
C LEU A 116 -2.77 -2.94 10.68
N ILE A 117 -2.27 -4.05 11.20
CA ILE A 117 -2.89 -5.38 11.02
C ILE A 117 -4.34 -5.37 11.50
N ALA A 118 -4.63 -4.65 12.58
CA ALA A 118 -6.00 -4.50 13.09
C ALA A 118 -6.97 -3.84 12.09
N THR A 119 -6.48 -3.16 11.04
CA THR A 119 -7.32 -2.59 9.98
C THR A 119 -7.70 -3.60 8.88
N HIS A 120 -7.20 -4.83 8.97
CA HIS A 120 -7.46 -5.92 8.04
C HIS A 120 -8.40 -6.96 8.68
N PRO A 121 -9.73 -6.77 8.61
CA PRO A 121 -10.72 -7.57 9.38
C PRO A 121 -10.74 -9.07 9.01
N HIS A 122 -10.16 -9.43 7.86
CA HIS A 122 -10.12 -10.81 7.37
C HIS A 122 -8.75 -11.45 7.52
N THR A 123 -7.86 -10.85 8.32
CA THR A 123 -6.52 -11.39 8.56
C THR A 123 -6.52 -12.32 9.75
N ASP A 124 -6.20 -13.59 9.53
CA ASP A 124 -5.76 -14.52 10.56
C ASP A 124 -4.23 -14.54 10.60
N ILE A 125 -3.63 -13.82 11.53
CA ILE A 125 -2.18 -13.70 11.63
C ILE A 125 -1.50 -15.03 11.97
N ASN A 126 -2.16 -15.91 12.71
CA ASN A 126 -1.61 -17.23 13.02
C ASN A 126 -1.54 -18.10 11.78
N TRP A 127 -2.61 -18.07 10.97
CA TRP A 127 -2.62 -18.74 9.68
C TRP A 127 -1.53 -18.18 8.75
N ILE A 128 -1.37 -16.86 8.70
CA ILE A 128 -0.32 -16.19 7.92
C ILE A 128 1.08 -16.67 8.34
N LYS A 129 1.37 -16.68 9.63
CA LYS A 129 2.66 -17.13 10.17
C LYS A 129 2.97 -18.60 9.86
N GLN A 130 1.95 -19.45 9.68
CA GLN A 130 2.12 -20.85 9.30
C GLN A 130 2.36 -21.04 7.79
N HIS A 131 1.92 -20.08 6.98
CA HIS A 131 1.90 -20.23 5.52
C HIS A 131 2.86 -19.27 4.78
N PHE A 132 3.51 -18.36 5.46
CA PHE A 132 4.50 -17.47 4.88
C PHE A 132 5.86 -17.67 5.55
N ASP A 133 6.92 -17.68 4.73
CA ASP A 133 8.29 -17.79 5.22
C ASP A 133 8.75 -16.51 5.92
N LEU A 134 8.18 -15.35 5.49
CA LEU A 134 8.52 -14.05 6.02
C LEU A 134 7.26 -13.20 6.19
N VAL A 135 7.06 -12.67 7.39
CA VAL A 135 5.95 -11.76 7.72
C VAL A 135 6.52 -10.46 8.24
N LEU A 136 6.19 -9.36 7.58
CA LEU A 136 6.72 -8.03 7.84
C LEU A 136 5.61 -7.05 8.18
N SER A 137 5.87 -6.11 9.07
CA SER A 137 5.02 -4.95 9.33
C SER A 137 5.83 -3.66 9.29
N TYR A 138 5.24 -2.60 8.75
CA TYR A 138 5.78 -1.25 8.81
C TYR A 138 5.68 -0.64 10.22
N ASP A 139 4.79 -1.17 11.05
CA ASP A 139 4.53 -0.66 12.40
C ASP A 139 5.24 -1.52 13.44
N TYR A 140 6.04 -0.85 14.29
CA TYR A 140 6.83 -1.51 15.32
C TYR A 140 5.94 -2.21 16.38
N ASN A 141 4.83 -1.59 16.77
CA ASN A 141 3.93 -2.20 17.76
C ASN A 141 3.25 -3.46 17.23
N ASP A 142 2.87 -3.47 15.94
CA ASP A 142 2.34 -4.67 15.31
C ASP A 142 3.41 -5.76 15.22
N ALA A 143 4.64 -5.39 14.88
CA ALA A 143 5.74 -6.35 14.81
C ALA A 143 5.99 -7.03 16.17
N GLU A 144 6.07 -6.24 17.23
CA GLU A 144 6.24 -6.73 18.61
C GLU A 144 5.03 -7.55 19.06
N ARG A 145 3.81 -7.02 18.91
CA ARG A 145 2.56 -7.66 19.34
C ARG A 145 2.34 -9.03 18.72
N TYR A 146 2.64 -9.18 17.44
CA TYR A 146 2.37 -10.40 16.68
C TYR A 146 3.61 -11.30 16.53
N GLY A 147 4.78 -10.88 17.03
CA GLY A 147 6.03 -11.62 16.90
C GLY A 147 6.41 -11.84 15.43
N ILE A 148 6.41 -10.77 14.65
CA ILE A 148 6.80 -10.69 13.24
C ILE A 148 7.90 -9.65 13.07
N LEU A 149 8.47 -9.53 11.87
CA LEU A 149 9.57 -8.62 11.66
C LEU A 149 9.09 -7.19 11.39
N TYR A 150 9.73 -6.23 12.02
CA TYR A 150 9.60 -4.83 11.69
C TYR A 150 10.44 -4.50 10.46
N TYR A 151 9.84 -3.83 9.50
CA TYR A 151 10.55 -3.27 8.35
C TYR A 151 9.89 -1.96 7.95
N PRO A 152 10.64 -0.84 7.93
CA PRO A 152 10.07 0.46 7.56
C PRO A 152 9.59 0.43 6.12
N THR A 153 8.63 1.30 5.80
CA THR A 153 8.08 1.36 4.43
C THR A 153 9.18 1.75 3.44
N PRO A 154 9.49 0.89 2.47
CA PRO A 154 10.44 1.22 1.40
C PRO A 154 9.81 2.22 0.43
N TYR A 155 10.67 3.04 -0.18
CA TYR A 155 10.29 3.97 -1.24
C TYR A 155 11.44 4.16 -2.22
N SER A 156 11.08 4.46 -3.47
CA SER A 156 12.03 4.77 -4.53
C SER A 156 12.53 6.21 -4.45
N SER A 157 13.72 6.45 -4.96
CA SER A 157 14.21 7.79 -5.22
C SER A 157 13.41 8.40 -6.37
N ILE A 158 12.60 9.41 -6.06
CA ILE A 158 11.74 10.06 -7.05
C ILE A 158 12.33 11.42 -7.39
N PRO A 159 12.64 11.69 -8.67
CA PRO A 159 13.08 13.01 -9.08
C PRO A 159 12.00 14.04 -8.77
N VAL A 160 12.32 15.01 -7.93
CA VAL A 160 11.48 16.18 -7.68
C VAL A 160 11.99 17.33 -8.55
N GLU A 161 11.09 18.16 -9.04
CA GLU A 161 11.45 19.37 -9.77
C GLU A 161 12.30 20.26 -8.87
N THR A 162 13.60 20.36 -9.18
CA THR A 162 14.54 21.24 -8.48
C THR A 162 14.43 22.66 -9.05
N GLY A 163 14.60 23.68 -8.20
CA GLY A 163 14.61 25.09 -8.62
C GLY A 163 13.30 25.85 -8.44
N ILE A 164 12.24 25.21 -7.98
CA ILE A 164 11.02 25.89 -7.55
C ILE A 164 11.18 26.22 -6.06
N GLY A 165 11.11 27.50 -5.72
CA GLY A 165 11.23 27.96 -4.33
C GLY A 165 10.12 27.38 -3.43
N THR A 166 10.38 27.34 -2.13
CA THR A 166 9.38 26.93 -1.14
C THR A 166 8.24 27.95 -1.08
N GLU A 167 7.02 27.48 -1.38
CA GLU A 167 5.81 28.32 -1.44
C GLU A 167 5.02 28.29 -0.13
N LYS A 168 5.16 27.18 0.62
CA LYS A 168 4.42 26.91 1.86
C LYS A 168 5.37 26.57 3.00
N ASP A 169 4.97 26.96 4.20
CA ASP A 169 5.72 26.63 5.40
C ASP A 169 5.39 25.21 5.88
N LEU A 170 4.12 24.81 5.80
CA LEU A 170 3.65 23.52 6.26
C LEU A 170 2.68 22.88 5.27
N TYR A 171 2.91 21.61 4.96
CA TYR A 171 2.05 20.79 4.10
C TYR A 171 1.47 19.61 4.84
N PHE A 172 0.19 19.33 4.59
CA PHE A 172 -0.49 18.12 5.05
C PHE A 172 -1.39 17.56 3.95
N LEU A 173 -1.28 16.25 3.69
CA LEU A 173 -2.24 15.48 2.92
C LEU A 173 -2.61 14.21 3.65
N GLY A 174 -3.90 13.94 3.85
CA GLY A 174 -4.31 12.66 4.40
C GLY A 174 -5.79 12.50 4.68
N ALA A 175 -6.19 11.23 4.82
CA ALA A 175 -7.50 10.89 5.36
C ALA A 175 -7.53 11.23 6.86
N THR A 176 -8.59 11.89 7.28
CA THR A 176 -8.71 12.35 8.67
C THR A 176 -8.92 11.20 9.66
N LYS A 177 -9.64 10.15 9.24
CA LYS A 177 -9.97 9.00 10.11
C LYS A 177 -10.43 9.50 11.51
N ASN A 178 -9.66 9.16 12.55
CA ASN A 178 -9.92 9.55 13.94
C ASN A 178 -9.01 10.68 14.45
N ARG A 179 -8.46 11.53 13.54
CA ARG A 179 -7.46 12.58 13.84
C ARG A 179 -7.92 13.97 13.39
N PHE A 180 -9.20 14.14 13.08
CA PHE A 180 -9.70 15.39 12.51
C PHE A 180 -9.42 16.58 13.46
N THR A 181 -9.70 16.41 14.74
CA THR A 181 -9.46 17.45 15.74
C THR A 181 -8.00 17.88 15.81
N GLU A 182 -7.10 16.91 15.92
CA GLU A 182 -5.65 17.15 16.00
C GLU A 182 -5.10 17.82 14.73
N ILE A 183 -5.67 17.51 13.57
CA ILE A 183 -5.29 18.14 12.30
C ILE A 183 -5.74 19.60 12.27
N ILE A 184 -6.95 19.90 12.72
CA ILE A 184 -7.48 21.27 12.78
C ILE A 184 -6.73 22.10 13.80
N GLU A 185 -6.48 21.59 15.00
CA GLU A 185 -5.68 22.26 16.03
C GLU A 185 -4.27 22.62 15.51
N ALA A 186 -3.63 21.69 14.79
CA ALA A 186 -2.34 21.97 14.15
C ALA A 186 -2.42 23.07 13.11
N TYR A 187 -3.48 23.07 12.27
CA TYR A 187 -3.71 24.11 11.29
C TYR A 187 -3.90 25.48 11.95
N GLU A 188 -4.77 25.57 12.97
CA GLU A 188 -5.05 26.81 13.72
C GLU A 188 -3.79 27.36 14.40
N SER A 189 -3.04 26.50 15.08
CA SER A 189 -1.78 26.89 15.72
C SER A 189 -0.77 27.47 14.72
N CYS A 190 -0.62 26.83 13.55
CA CYS A 190 0.32 27.29 12.53
C CYS A 190 -0.12 28.63 11.91
N THR A 191 -1.39 28.78 11.57
CA THR A 191 -1.91 30.01 10.96
C THR A 191 -1.92 31.19 11.93
N GLN A 192 -2.20 30.97 13.22
CA GLN A 192 -2.08 32.00 14.27
C GLN A 192 -0.64 32.51 14.41
N ASN A 193 0.34 31.69 14.11
CA ASN A 193 1.76 32.07 14.10
C ASN A 193 2.23 32.59 12.74
N GLY A 194 1.33 32.90 11.81
CA GLY A 194 1.63 33.51 10.52
C GLY A 194 2.24 32.56 9.49
N LEU A 195 2.19 31.24 9.70
CA LEU A 195 2.71 30.27 8.76
C LEU A 195 1.75 30.06 7.58
N LYS A 196 2.32 29.91 6.38
CA LYS A 196 1.59 29.59 5.16
C LYS A 196 1.37 28.08 5.08
N CYS A 197 0.12 27.65 5.28
CA CYS A 197 -0.26 26.24 5.29
C CYS A 197 -0.86 25.79 3.95
N ASP A 198 -0.65 24.52 3.58
CA ASP A 198 -1.36 23.81 2.51
C ASP A 198 -1.91 22.49 3.07
N PHE A 199 -3.16 22.53 3.52
CA PHE A 199 -3.82 21.37 4.15
C PHE A 199 -4.84 20.76 3.20
N ASN A 200 -4.65 19.47 2.89
CA ASN A 200 -5.48 18.70 1.96
C ASN A 200 -6.09 17.50 2.71
N LEU A 201 -7.38 17.57 3.01
CA LEU A 201 -8.08 16.59 3.84
C LEU A 201 -8.98 15.70 2.99
N VAL A 202 -8.80 14.38 3.14
CA VAL A 202 -9.56 13.37 2.40
C VAL A 202 -10.64 12.76 3.29
N GLY A 203 -11.85 12.61 2.74
CA GLY A 203 -12.93 11.86 3.37
C GLY A 203 -13.66 12.58 4.51
N VAL A 204 -13.63 13.91 4.54
CA VAL A 204 -14.37 14.74 5.52
C VAL A 204 -15.78 15.00 5.02
N PRO A 205 -16.84 14.60 5.77
CA PRO A 205 -18.22 14.93 5.43
C PRO A 205 -18.43 16.46 5.38
N GLY A 206 -19.22 16.94 4.43
CA GLY A 206 -19.42 18.38 4.21
C GLY A 206 -19.90 19.16 5.46
N LYS A 207 -20.65 18.51 6.36
CA LYS A 207 -21.12 19.10 7.63
C LYS A 207 -20.00 19.33 8.67
N GLN A 208 -18.87 18.64 8.52
CA GLN A 208 -17.72 18.73 9.42
C GLN A 208 -16.61 19.62 8.87
N GLN A 209 -16.73 20.10 7.65
CA GLN A 209 -15.72 20.92 7.01
C GLN A 209 -15.70 22.33 7.61
N VAL A 210 -14.55 22.72 8.15
CA VAL A 210 -14.24 24.05 8.69
C VAL A 210 -13.16 24.72 7.83
N TYR A 211 -12.99 26.06 7.90
CA TYR A 211 -11.97 26.81 7.14
C TYR A 211 -11.97 26.46 5.63
N LYS A 212 -13.16 26.45 5.00
CA LYS A 212 -13.36 25.95 3.63
C LYS A 212 -12.63 26.76 2.55
N ASP A 213 -12.29 27.99 2.85
CA ASP A 213 -11.57 28.86 1.94
C ASP A 213 -10.05 28.60 1.96
N ASP A 214 -9.55 27.98 3.04
CA ASP A 214 -8.13 27.79 3.29
C ASP A 214 -7.72 26.30 3.29
N ILE A 215 -8.62 25.41 3.71
CA ILE A 215 -8.38 23.96 3.75
C ILE A 215 -9.03 23.29 2.55
N HIS A 216 -8.25 22.53 1.80
CA HIS A 216 -8.72 21.79 0.63
C HIS A 216 -9.35 20.45 1.03
N TYR A 217 -10.66 20.32 0.86
CA TYR A 217 -11.40 19.06 1.08
C TYR A 217 -11.54 18.31 -0.24
N ILE A 218 -10.80 17.22 -0.39
CA ILE A 218 -10.66 16.50 -1.64
C ILE A 218 -11.08 15.03 -1.52
N LYS A 219 -11.40 14.39 -2.63
CA LYS A 219 -11.66 12.93 -2.66
C LYS A 219 -10.37 12.11 -2.70
N SER A 220 -9.39 12.56 -3.45
CA SER A 220 -8.07 11.96 -3.60
C SER A 220 -7.14 12.96 -4.28
N MET A 221 -5.84 12.70 -4.17
CA MET A 221 -4.80 13.44 -4.91
C MET A 221 -3.87 12.41 -5.57
N PRO A 222 -3.50 12.60 -6.85
CA PRO A 222 -2.47 11.78 -7.48
C PRO A 222 -1.16 11.84 -6.70
N TYR A 223 -0.48 10.70 -6.55
CA TYR A 223 0.72 10.65 -5.69
C TYR A 223 1.84 11.57 -6.17
N ARG A 224 2.04 11.71 -7.49
CA ARG A 224 3.01 12.67 -8.05
C ARG A 224 2.68 14.12 -7.71
N GLU A 225 1.41 14.49 -7.71
CA GLU A 225 0.97 15.83 -7.29
C GLU A 225 1.25 16.05 -5.81
N ASN A 226 0.96 15.04 -4.96
CA ASN A 226 1.32 15.07 -3.54
C ASN A 226 2.81 15.35 -3.35
N LEU A 227 3.67 14.60 -4.05
CA LEU A 227 5.13 14.79 -3.96
C LEU A 227 5.57 16.17 -4.44
N SER A 228 4.99 16.67 -5.52
CA SER A 228 5.29 18.01 -6.03
C SER A 228 4.92 19.11 -5.02
N ARG A 229 3.75 19.00 -4.35
CA ARG A 229 3.35 19.96 -3.30
C ARG A 229 4.21 19.82 -2.05
N ALA A 230 4.50 18.60 -1.65
CA ALA A 230 5.39 18.31 -0.52
C ALA A 230 6.77 18.92 -0.72
N SER A 231 7.36 18.77 -1.91
CA SER A 231 8.69 19.30 -2.23
C SER A 231 8.77 20.83 -2.28
N ARG A 232 7.63 21.52 -2.43
CA ARG A 232 7.51 22.99 -2.38
C ARG A 232 7.21 23.52 -0.98
N SER A 233 7.23 22.68 0.02
CA SER A 233 6.93 23.05 1.40
C SER A 233 8.18 22.86 2.28
N LYS A 234 8.36 23.75 3.27
CA LYS A 234 9.50 23.68 4.19
C LYS A 234 9.39 22.48 5.13
N CYS A 235 8.16 22.17 5.57
CA CYS A 235 7.89 21.08 6.50
C CYS A 235 6.67 20.28 6.08
N LEU A 236 6.69 18.98 6.40
CA LEU A 236 5.56 18.08 6.26
C LEU A 236 5.00 17.78 7.64
N LEU A 237 3.67 17.85 7.79
CA LEU A 237 3.00 17.44 9.01
C LEU A 237 2.62 15.97 8.91
N GLU A 238 3.06 15.20 9.88
CA GLU A 238 2.56 13.83 10.08
C GLU A 238 1.90 13.71 11.46
N ILE A 239 0.63 13.30 11.46
CA ILE A 239 -0.10 12.93 12.65
C ILE A 239 -0.41 11.45 12.55
N LEU A 240 0.16 10.64 13.43
CA LEU A 240 -0.04 9.20 13.43
C LEU A 240 -1.46 8.84 13.90
N GLN A 241 -1.96 7.71 13.44
CA GLN A 241 -3.18 7.13 14.01
C GLN A 241 -2.92 6.71 15.46
N LYS A 242 -3.96 6.75 16.31
CA LYS A 242 -3.86 6.20 17.67
C LYS A 242 -3.34 4.76 17.60
N ASN A 243 -2.34 4.45 18.41
CA ASN A 243 -1.63 3.17 18.50
C ASN A 243 -0.68 2.83 17.33
N ALA A 244 -0.47 3.71 16.36
CA ALA A 244 0.55 3.53 15.35
C ALA A 244 1.88 4.16 15.79
N LYS A 245 3.00 3.46 15.51
CA LYS A 245 4.37 3.96 15.71
C LYS A 245 5.22 3.90 14.43
N GLY A 246 4.67 3.39 13.34
CA GLY A 246 5.37 3.34 12.05
C GLY A 246 5.20 4.64 11.27
N TYR A 247 6.21 5.01 10.49
CA TYR A 247 6.12 6.12 9.55
C TYR A 247 5.26 5.74 8.36
N THR A 248 4.36 6.63 7.95
CA THR A 248 3.55 6.40 6.76
C THR A 248 4.30 6.85 5.51
N PRO A 249 4.06 6.23 4.32
CA PRO A 249 4.76 6.57 3.08
C PRO A 249 4.22 7.89 2.47
N ARG A 250 4.22 8.96 3.23
CA ARG A 250 3.78 10.29 2.78
C ARG A 250 4.92 11.18 2.35
N MET A 251 6.11 10.79 2.76
CA MET A 251 7.36 11.51 2.49
C MET A 251 8.07 10.95 1.27
#